data_09564e86348b9e5bcd3ad94c85283201
#
_entry.id   09564e86348b9e5bcd3ad94c85283201
#
_cell.length_a   1.000
_cell.length_b   1.000
_cell.length_c   1.000
_cell.angle_alpha   90.00
_cell.angle_beta   90.00
_cell.angle_gamma   90.00
#
_symmetry.space_group_name_H-M   'P 1'
#
loop_
_entity.id
_entity.type
_entity.pdbx_description
1 polymer ?
#
loop_
_entity_poly.entity_id
_entity_poly.type
_entity_poly.pdbx_seq_one_letter_code
_entity_poly.pdbx_strand_id
1 'polypeptide(L)'
;MLENMPDVGLLIIDGIRDLMYDINSPSESTDLINLLMRWSSGYNLHIHTVLHLNKGDDNTRGHIGTELNNKAETVLQITKSQQDGNISEVKAMHIRDREFDPFAFRINDNALPEVVDGYVFKQPSQDRGFPLAELTEQQHRKALENGFGKQVIYGYENVLKTLKQGYASIGYERGRNIHVELNKFLVNKRMIVKEGKGYRYNPDFHY
;
A
#
# COMPACT_ATOMS: atom_id res chain seq x y z
N MET A 1 -2.29 -33.54 15.25
CA MET A 1 -1.81 -33.81 13.88
C MET A 1 -0.28 -33.71 13.84
N LEU A 2 0.35 -32.56 14.17
CA LEU A 2 1.82 -32.41 14.20
C LEU A 2 2.52 -33.36 15.20
N GLU A 3 1.87 -33.66 16.32
CA GLU A 3 2.38 -34.60 17.34
C GLU A 3 2.66 -36.03 16.78
N ASN A 4 1.97 -36.38 15.70
CA ASN A 4 2.13 -37.68 15.03
C ASN A 4 3.04 -37.61 13.79
N MET A 5 3.74 -36.48 13.58
CA MET A 5 4.59 -36.22 12.40
C MET A 5 5.94 -35.64 12.87
N PRO A 6 6.80 -36.44 13.50
CA PRO A 6 7.99 -35.96 14.21
C PRO A 6 9.05 -35.33 13.29
N ASP A 7 9.04 -35.65 11.99
CA ASP A 7 10.08 -35.23 11.02
C ASP A 7 9.63 -34.07 10.11
N VAL A 8 8.55 -33.34 10.46
CA VAL A 8 8.09 -32.20 9.68
C VAL A 8 8.95 -31.00 9.98
N GLY A 9 9.78 -30.57 8.99
CA GLY A 9 10.60 -29.36 9.08
C GLY A 9 9.96 -28.12 8.41
N LEU A 10 8.93 -28.31 7.58
CA LEU A 10 8.25 -27.23 6.85
C LEU A 10 6.74 -27.46 6.85
N LEU A 11 5.98 -26.44 7.24
CA LEU A 11 4.53 -26.36 7.13
C LEU A 11 4.14 -25.23 6.19
N ILE A 12 3.39 -25.52 5.13
CA ILE A 12 2.86 -24.54 4.20
C ILE A 12 1.35 -24.40 4.42
N ILE A 13 0.89 -23.17 4.63
CA ILE A 13 -0.52 -22.81 4.84
C ILE A 13 -0.95 -21.87 3.70
N ASP A 14 -1.66 -22.42 2.72
CA ASP A 14 -2.21 -21.70 1.57
C ASP A 14 -3.75 -21.80 1.62
N GLY A 15 -4.47 -20.81 2.06
CA GLY A 15 -4.20 -19.46 2.54
C GLY A 15 -4.57 -19.38 4.02
N ILE A 16 -3.79 -18.65 4.74
CA ILE A 16 -3.96 -18.51 6.19
C ILE A 16 -5.33 -17.93 6.59
N ARG A 17 -5.93 -17.16 5.73
CA ARG A 17 -7.28 -16.61 5.91
C ARG A 17 -8.33 -17.67 6.23
N ASP A 18 -8.19 -18.84 5.63
CA ASP A 18 -9.21 -19.92 5.74
C ASP A 18 -9.21 -20.59 7.10
N LEU A 19 -8.22 -20.24 7.96
CA LEU A 19 -8.18 -20.67 9.36
C LEU A 19 -8.92 -19.70 10.31
N MET A 20 -9.61 -18.68 9.77
CA MET A 20 -10.29 -17.64 10.55
C MET A 20 -11.74 -17.46 10.08
N TYR A 21 -12.62 -17.12 11.02
CA TYR A 21 -13.99 -16.71 10.72
C TYR A 21 -14.02 -15.25 10.22
N ASP A 22 -13.32 -14.35 10.92
CA ASP A 22 -13.23 -12.94 10.55
C ASP A 22 -11.78 -12.46 10.50
N ILE A 23 -11.33 -12.16 9.28
CA ILE A 23 -9.96 -11.65 9.01
C ILE A 23 -9.67 -10.29 9.62
N ASN A 24 -10.70 -9.56 10.04
CA ASN A 24 -10.59 -8.26 10.69
C ASN A 24 -10.69 -8.36 12.22
N SER A 25 -10.90 -9.56 12.77
CA SER A 25 -10.91 -9.78 14.22
C SER A 25 -9.51 -9.68 14.81
N PRO A 26 -9.22 -8.70 15.69
CA PRO A 26 -7.90 -8.59 16.33
C PRO A 26 -7.59 -9.78 17.22
N SER A 27 -8.59 -10.30 17.95
CA SER A 27 -8.43 -11.44 18.86
C SER A 27 -8.10 -12.72 18.12
N GLU A 28 -8.89 -13.07 17.09
CA GLU A 28 -8.61 -14.25 16.26
C GLU A 28 -7.26 -14.19 15.58
N SER A 29 -6.89 -13.00 15.07
CA SER A 29 -5.56 -12.77 14.46
C SER A 29 -4.44 -13.03 15.44
N THR A 30 -4.55 -12.50 16.66
CA THR A 30 -3.55 -12.69 17.72
C THR A 30 -3.46 -14.16 18.15
N ASP A 31 -4.59 -14.81 18.32
CA ASP A 31 -4.65 -16.23 18.75
C ASP A 31 -4.03 -17.14 17.70
N LEU A 32 -4.35 -16.93 16.41
CA LEU A 32 -3.78 -17.70 15.32
C LEU A 32 -2.25 -17.50 15.22
N ILE A 33 -1.78 -16.27 15.28
CA ILE A 33 -0.34 -15.98 15.24
C ILE A 33 0.39 -16.64 16.44
N ASN A 34 -0.16 -16.54 17.63
CA ASN A 34 0.41 -17.19 18.81
C ASN A 34 0.46 -18.72 18.67
N LEU A 35 -0.55 -19.31 18.02
CA LEU A 35 -0.58 -20.74 17.72
C LEU A 35 0.56 -21.11 16.75
N LEU A 36 0.72 -20.37 15.65
CA LEU A 36 1.80 -20.60 14.69
C LEU A 36 3.18 -20.44 15.31
N MET A 37 3.39 -19.41 16.15
CA MET A 37 4.65 -19.23 16.86
C MET A 37 4.96 -20.39 17.80
N ARG A 38 3.96 -20.91 18.53
CA ARG A 38 4.12 -22.10 19.36
C ARG A 38 4.47 -23.35 18.55
N TRP A 39 3.84 -23.53 17.38
CA TRP A 39 4.17 -24.64 16.50
C TRP A 39 5.58 -24.54 15.95
N SER A 40 5.96 -23.38 15.43
CA SER A 40 7.32 -23.15 14.93
C SER A 40 8.38 -23.46 15.97
N SER A 41 8.21 -22.92 17.18
CA SER A 41 9.18 -23.12 18.28
C SER A 41 9.09 -24.55 18.89
N GLY A 42 7.88 -25.07 19.12
CA GLY A 42 7.70 -26.34 19.83
C GLY A 42 8.06 -27.56 18.99
N TYR A 43 7.86 -27.50 17.68
CA TYR A 43 8.19 -28.59 16.74
C TYR A 43 9.45 -28.32 15.93
N ASN A 44 10.14 -27.21 16.17
CA ASN A 44 11.34 -26.80 15.43
C ASN A 44 11.12 -26.84 13.90
N LEU A 45 10.01 -26.26 13.44
CA LEU A 45 9.63 -26.26 12.03
C LEU A 45 9.52 -24.82 11.48
N HIS A 46 9.77 -24.68 10.20
CA HIS A 46 9.49 -23.47 9.46
C HIS A 46 8.03 -23.40 9.01
N ILE A 47 7.37 -22.26 9.17
CA ILE A 47 6.00 -22.07 8.71
C ILE A 47 5.98 -21.04 7.60
N HIS A 48 5.43 -21.45 6.45
CA HIS A 48 5.20 -20.59 5.31
C HIS A 48 3.70 -20.31 5.15
N THR A 49 3.27 -19.07 5.19
CA THR A 49 1.86 -18.72 5.04
C THR A 49 1.66 -17.88 3.77
N VAL A 50 0.52 -18.11 3.10
CA VAL A 50 0.12 -17.32 1.94
C VAL A 50 -1.08 -16.44 2.30
N LEU A 51 -1.00 -15.16 1.97
CA LEU A 51 -2.07 -14.19 2.16
C LEU A 51 -2.19 -13.28 0.94
N HIS A 52 -3.41 -13.12 0.42
CA HIS A 52 -3.66 -12.20 -0.70
C HIS A 52 -3.59 -10.74 -0.26
N LEU A 53 -3.07 -9.91 -1.16
CA LEU A 53 -3.11 -8.45 -1.01
C LEU A 53 -4.52 -7.91 -1.24
N ASN A 54 -4.78 -6.70 -0.79
CA ASN A 54 -6.00 -5.97 -1.11
C ASN A 54 -6.08 -5.67 -2.61
N LYS A 55 -7.31 -5.61 -3.13
CA LYS A 55 -7.53 -5.13 -4.50
C LYS A 55 -7.47 -3.60 -4.48
N GLY A 56 -6.35 -3.03 -4.87
CA GLY A 56 -6.22 -1.57 -5.06
C GLY A 56 -5.18 -0.86 -4.22
N ASP A 57 -4.57 -1.55 -3.27
CA ASP A 57 -3.36 -1.11 -2.58
C ASP A 57 -2.42 -2.30 -2.35
N ASP A 58 -1.15 -2.02 -2.04
CA ASP A 58 -0.14 -3.05 -1.78
C ASP A 58 -0.16 -3.56 -0.32
N ASN A 59 -1.21 -3.24 0.44
CA ASN A 59 -1.33 -3.67 1.82
C ASN A 59 -1.87 -5.09 1.93
N THR A 60 -1.40 -5.81 2.93
CA THR A 60 -1.92 -7.13 3.29
C THR A 60 -3.36 -7.03 3.78
N ARG A 61 -4.18 -8.03 3.40
CA ARG A 61 -5.60 -8.01 3.65
C ARG A 61 -5.94 -8.31 5.10
N GLY A 62 -6.77 -7.45 5.70
CA GLY A 62 -7.34 -7.65 7.05
C GLY A 62 -6.36 -7.41 8.19
N HIS A 63 -6.85 -7.56 9.42
CA HIS A 63 -6.05 -7.40 10.63
C HIS A 63 -4.95 -8.48 10.74
N ILE A 64 -5.24 -9.69 10.28
CA ILE A 64 -4.27 -10.79 10.24
C ILE A 64 -3.03 -10.42 9.43
N GLY A 65 -3.17 -9.67 8.32
CA GLY A 65 -2.04 -9.23 7.52
C GLY A 65 -1.09 -8.31 8.29
N THR A 66 -1.63 -7.40 9.09
CA THR A 66 -0.84 -6.52 9.95
C THR A 66 -0.09 -7.33 11.00
N GLU A 67 -0.76 -8.28 11.66
CA GLU A 67 -0.13 -9.13 12.69
C GLU A 67 0.96 -10.04 12.10
N LEU A 68 0.73 -10.62 10.92
CA LEU A 68 1.75 -11.40 10.20
C LEU A 68 2.98 -10.56 9.89
N ASN A 69 2.80 -9.36 9.33
CA ASN A 69 3.93 -8.46 9.02
C ASN A 69 4.74 -8.09 10.27
N ASN A 70 4.07 -7.95 11.42
CA ASN A 70 4.73 -7.63 12.69
C ASN A 70 5.55 -8.80 13.27
N LYS A 71 5.16 -10.04 12.97
CA LYS A 71 5.74 -11.24 13.61
C LYS A 71 6.57 -12.10 12.67
N ALA A 72 6.30 -12.06 11.35
CA ALA A 72 7.08 -12.81 10.39
C ALA A 72 8.55 -12.36 10.38
N GLU A 73 9.43 -13.31 10.17
CA GLU A 73 10.86 -13.05 9.95
C GLU A 73 11.10 -12.49 8.55
N THR A 74 10.40 -13.05 7.58
CA THR A 74 10.49 -12.64 6.18
C THR A 74 9.10 -12.51 5.58
N VAL A 75 8.84 -11.39 4.89
CA VAL A 75 7.62 -11.15 4.11
C VAL A 75 8.03 -10.89 2.65
N LEU A 76 7.55 -11.75 1.77
CA LEU A 76 7.77 -11.64 0.33
C LEU A 76 6.47 -11.17 -0.36
N GLN A 77 6.60 -10.21 -1.26
CA GLN A 77 5.53 -9.83 -2.17
C GLN A 77 5.76 -10.47 -3.53
N ILE A 78 4.73 -11.16 -4.03
CA ILE A 78 4.74 -11.74 -5.37
C ILE A 78 3.65 -11.05 -6.19
N THR A 79 4.04 -10.44 -7.30
CA THR A 79 3.14 -9.73 -8.20
C THR A 79 3.35 -10.17 -9.64
N LYS A 80 2.29 -10.14 -10.45
CA LYS A 80 2.45 -10.35 -11.90
C LYS A 80 3.12 -9.13 -12.53
N SER A 81 4.06 -9.38 -13.41
CA SER A 81 4.70 -8.32 -14.20
C SER A 81 3.66 -7.55 -15.02
N GLN A 82 3.80 -6.23 -15.06
CA GLN A 82 2.99 -5.38 -15.92
C GLN A 82 3.43 -5.43 -17.40
N GLN A 83 4.62 -5.98 -17.66
CA GLN A 83 5.20 -6.07 -19.01
C GLN A 83 4.84 -7.40 -19.69
N ASP A 84 4.81 -8.48 -18.90
CA ASP A 84 4.46 -9.83 -19.37
C ASP A 84 3.69 -10.56 -18.26
N GLY A 85 2.42 -10.85 -18.50
CA GLY A 85 1.55 -11.53 -17.54
C GLY A 85 1.96 -12.98 -17.21
N ASN A 86 2.91 -13.58 -17.93
CA ASN A 86 3.45 -14.90 -17.64
C ASN A 86 4.59 -14.85 -16.63
N ILE A 87 5.12 -13.66 -16.34
CA ILE A 87 6.21 -13.44 -15.39
C ILE A 87 5.65 -12.96 -14.05
N SER A 88 6.18 -13.52 -12.98
CA SER A 88 5.94 -13.08 -11.61
C SER A 88 7.20 -12.45 -11.04
N GLU A 89 7.05 -11.29 -10.41
CA GLU A 89 8.12 -10.55 -9.73
C GLU A 89 8.07 -10.84 -8.24
N VAL A 90 9.22 -11.10 -7.62
CA VAL A 90 9.37 -11.33 -6.19
C VAL A 90 10.22 -10.23 -5.58
N LYS A 91 9.68 -9.61 -4.53
CA LYS A 91 10.36 -8.56 -3.75
C LYS A 91 10.28 -8.87 -2.26
N ALA A 92 11.33 -8.52 -1.54
CA ALA A 92 11.30 -8.50 -0.10
C ALA A 92 10.53 -7.26 0.38
N MET A 93 9.51 -7.47 1.23
CA MET A 93 8.80 -6.38 1.91
C MET A 93 9.40 -6.11 3.29
N HIS A 94 9.67 -7.17 4.04
CA HIS A 94 10.37 -7.16 5.31
C HIS A 94 11.27 -8.37 5.41
N ILE A 95 12.51 -8.14 5.77
CA ILE A 95 13.47 -9.19 6.13
C ILE A 95 14.19 -8.73 7.39
N ARG A 96 14.27 -9.60 8.40
CA ARG A 96 15.01 -9.32 9.64
C ARG A 96 16.50 -9.64 9.50
N ASP A 97 16.85 -10.39 8.50
CA ASP A 97 18.23 -10.75 8.14
C ASP A 97 18.66 -9.99 6.86
N ARG A 98 19.64 -10.51 6.14
CA ARG A 98 20.18 -9.91 4.93
C ARG A 98 19.16 -9.88 3.79
N GLU A 99 18.94 -8.68 3.23
CA GLU A 99 18.11 -8.51 2.05
C GLU A 99 18.73 -9.19 0.82
N PHE A 100 17.87 -9.64 -0.08
CA PHE A 100 18.25 -10.15 -1.40
C PHE A 100 17.71 -9.23 -2.50
N ASP A 101 18.35 -9.26 -3.66
CA ASP A 101 17.89 -8.53 -4.83
C ASP A 101 16.56 -9.09 -5.35
N PRO A 102 15.61 -8.27 -5.75
CA PRO A 102 14.38 -8.73 -6.39
C PRO A 102 14.70 -9.64 -7.58
N PHE A 103 13.90 -10.69 -7.74
CA PHE A 103 14.02 -11.59 -8.88
C PHE A 103 12.68 -11.87 -9.54
N ALA A 104 12.71 -12.36 -10.77
CA ALA A 104 11.51 -12.72 -11.51
C ALA A 104 11.55 -14.20 -11.91
N PHE A 105 10.37 -14.81 -11.97
CA PHE A 105 10.24 -16.19 -12.43
C PHE A 105 9.01 -16.35 -13.34
N ARG A 106 9.01 -17.38 -14.13
CA ARG A 106 7.87 -17.85 -14.92
C ARG A 106 7.60 -19.31 -14.61
N ILE A 107 6.39 -19.77 -14.89
CA ILE A 107 6.08 -21.20 -14.89
C ILE A 107 6.36 -21.74 -16.29
N ASN A 108 7.26 -22.71 -16.40
CA ASN A 108 7.61 -23.36 -17.66
C ASN A 108 6.56 -24.39 -18.10
N ASP A 109 6.75 -24.99 -19.28
CA ASP A 109 5.83 -25.97 -19.86
C ASP A 109 5.67 -27.26 -19.03
N ASN A 110 6.59 -27.52 -18.11
CA ASN A 110 6.53 -28.64 -17.16
C ASN A 110 5.85 -28.26 -15.83
N ALA A 111 5.18 -27.09 -15.77
CA ALA A 111 4.56 -26.54 -14.58
C ALA A 111 5.51 -26.27 -13.40
N LEU A 112 6.79 -26.06 -13.68
CA LEU A 112 7.81 -25.73 -12.68
C LEU A 112 8.22 -24.25 -12.76
N PRO A 113 8.53 -23.61 -11.62
CA PRO A 113 9.06 -22.26 -11.60
C PRO A 113 10.48 -22.23 -12.17
N GLU A 114 10.74 -21.26 -13.03
CA GLU A 114 12.03 -21.01 -13.66
C GLU A 114 12.39 -19.54 -13.51
N VAL A 115 13.57 -19.24 -12.96
CA VAL A 115 14.05 -17.86 -12.81
C VAL A 115 14.30 -17.25 -14.20
N VAL A 116 13.91 -16.00 -14.37
CA VAL A 116 14.13 -15.23 -15.61
C VAL A 116 15.39 -14.39 -15.43
N ASP A 117 16.50 -14.87 -15.97
CA ASP A 117 17.77 -14.16 -15.93
C ASP A 117 17.72 -12.86 -16.74
N GLY A 118 18.36 -11.80 -16.22
CA GLY A 118 18.41 -10.49 -16.88
C GLY A 118 17.08 -9.76 -16.96
N TYR A 119 16.08 -10.18 -16.17
CA TYR A 119 14.80 -9.47 -16.11
C TYR A 119 14.97 -8.03 -15.61
N VAL A 120 14.52 -7.08 -16.41
CA VAL A 120 14.55 -5.67 -16.06
C VAL A 120 13.23 -5.31 -15.37
N PHE A 121 13.30 -5.15 -14.06
CA PHE A 121 12.16 -4.65 -13.31
C PHE A 121 11.78 -3.27 -13.84
N LYS A 122 10.50 -3.11 -14.16
CA LYS A 122 9.99 -1.76 -14.36
C LYS A 122 10.19 -1.05 -13.02
N GLN A 123 11.13 -0.11 -13.00
CA GLN A 123 11.16 0.81 -11.87
C GLN A 123 9.73 1.31 -11.70
N PRO A 124 9.15 1.28 -10.47
CA PRO A 124 7.89 1.96 -10.28
C PRO A 124 8.13 3.29 -10.97
N SER A 125 7.31 3.58 -12.00
CA SER A 125 7.22 4.96 -12.46
C SER A 125 7.19 5.68 -11.13
N GLN A 126 8.12 6.59 -10.91
CA GLN A 126 7.95 7.54 -9.84
C GLN A 126 6.61 8.21 -10.19
N ASP A 127 5.54 7.49 -9.94
CA ASP A 127 4.28 8.06 -9.60
C ASP A 127 4.67 8.81 -8.34
N ARG A 128 5.14 10.00 -8.60
CA ARG A 128 5.49 10.96 -7.61
C ARG A 128 4.18 11.15 -6.89
N GLY A 129 3.98 10.28 -5.88
CA GLY A 129 2.92 10.47 -4.93
C GLY A 129 3.01 11.94 -4.60
N PHE A 130 1.92 12.66 -4.56
CA PHE A 130 1.89 14.11 -4.41
C PHE A 130 3.06 14.51 -3.49
N PRO A 131 4.17 15.06 -4.05
CA PRO A 131 5.27 15.45 -3.21
C PRO A 131 4.85 16.74 -2.56
N LEU A 132 4.36 16.63 -1.36
CA LEU A 132 4.08 17.77 -0.48
C LEU A 132 5.27 18.73 -0.40
N ALA A 133 6.46 18.21 -0.71
CA ALA A 133 7.72 18.96 -0.77
C ALA A 133 7.98 19.64 -2.13
N GLU A 134 7.23 19.36 -3.19
CA GLU A 134 7.49 19.96 -4.52
C GLU A 134 6.90 21.36 -4.68
N LEU A 135 5.89 21.72 -3.92
CA LEU A 135 5.25 23.03 -4.00
C LEU A 135 5.54 23.84 -2.76
N THR A 136 6.04 25.04 -2.98
CA THR A 136 6.28 26.01 -1.93
C THR A 136 4.95 26.59 -1.39
N GLU A 137 4.98 27.14 -0.19
CA GLU A 137 3.83 27.85 0.38
C GLU A 137 3.28 28.93 -0.58
N GLN A 138 4.16 29.68 -1.22
CA GLN A 138 3.77 30.72 -2.19
C GLN A 138 3.03 30.14 -3.41
N GLN A 139 3.44 28.98 -3.89
CA GLN A 139 2.76 28.30 -4.98
C GLN A 139 1.36 27.81 -4.55
N HIS A 140 1.24 27.25 -3.35
CA HIS A 140 -0.06 26.89 -2.80
C HIS A 140 -0.96 28.12 -2.66
N ARG A 141 -0.47 29.23 -2.11
CA ARG A 141 -1.24 30.49 -1.98
C ARG A 141 -1.75 30.94 -3.33
N LYS A 142 -0.88 31.06 -4.32
CA LYS A 142 -1.25 31.50 -5.66
C LYS A 142 -2.28 30.60 -6.34
N ALA A 143 -2.11 29.29 -6.22
CA ALA A 143 -3.06 28.33 -6.76
C ALA A 143 -4.44 28.41 -6.11
N LEU A 144 -4.48 28.57 -4.78
CA LEU A 144 -5.74 28.67 -4.01
C LEU A 144 -6.43 30.01 -4.25
N GLU A 145 -5.70 31.10 -4.36
CA GLU A 145 -6.25 32.40 -4.77
C GLU A 145 -6.86 32.36 -6.16
N ASN A 146 -6.16 31.76 -7.13
CA ASN A 146 -6.65 31.64 -8.50
C ASN A 146 -7.86 30.70 -8.61
N GLY A 147 -7.91 29.66 -7.79
CA GLY A 147 -9.02 28.69 -7.80
C GLY A 147 -10.23 29.16 -7.00
N PHE A 148 -10.04 29.42 -5.72
CA PHE A 148 -11.13 29.77 -4.79
C PHE A 148 -11.45 31.26 -4.76
N GLY A 149 -10.45 32.12 -4.90
CA GLY A 149 -10.59 33.54 -4.66
C GLY A 149 -11.17 33.80 -3.26
N LYS A 150 -12.28 34.55 -3.20
CA LYS A 150 -13.05 34.81 -1.98
C LYS A 150 -14.33 33.95 -1.86
N GLN A 151 -14.49 32.95 -2.73
CA GLN A 151 -15.72 32.18 -2.81
C GLN A 151 -15.70 30.97 -1.89
N VAL A 152 -16.91 30.59 -1.40
CA VAL A 152 -17.14 29.29 -0.75
C VAL A 152 -17.60 28.31 -1.81
N ILE A 153 -16.88 27.18 -1.95
CA ILE A 153 -17.18 26.15 -2.94
C ILE A 153 -17.96 25.02 -2.26
N TYR A 154 -19.14 24.73 -2.78
CA TYR A 154 -20.03 23.71 -2.26
C TYR A 154 -19.94 22.42 -3.07
N GLY A 155 -19.91 21.29 -2.37
CA GLY A 155 -19.86 19.96 -2.96
C GLY A 155 -18.44 19.50 -3.29
N TYR A 156 -18.15 18.25 -2.92
CA TYR A 156 -16.79 17.68 -3.01
C TYR A 156 -16.22 17.71 -4.43
N GLU A 157 -17.00 17.34 -5.43
CA GLU A 157 -16.55 17.34 -6.84
C GLU A 157 -16.23 18.76 -7.35
N ASN A 158 -16.98 19.76 -6.89
CA ASN A 158 -16.70 21.14 -7.25
C ASN A 158 -15.39 21.62 -6.60
N VAL A 159 -15.13 21.22 -5.36
CA VAL A 159 -13.84 21.50 -4.69
C VAL A 159 -12.68 20.89 -5.49
N LEU A 160 -12.77 19.63 -5.89
CA LEU A 160 -11.72 18.99 -6.69
C LEU A 160 -11.53 19.68 -8.05
N LYS A 161 -12.62 20.10 -8.69
CA LYS A 161 -12.59 20.85 -9.97
C LYS A 161 -11.90 22.22 -9.78
N THR A 162 -12.25 22.92 -8.72
CA THR A 162 -11.65 24.22 -8.35
C THR A 162 -10.15 24.07 -8.06
N LEU A 163 -9.76 23.04 -7.30
CA LEU A 163 -8.35 22.73 -7.08
C LEU A 163 -7.63 22.45 -8.38
N LYS A 164 -8.20 21.61 -9.25
CA LYS A 164 -7.60 21.32 -10.57
C LYS A 164 -7.35 22.58 -11.38
N GLN A 165 -8.32 23.49 -11.43
CA GLN A 165 -8.20 24.75 -12.17
C GLN A 165 -7.15 25.69 -11.54
N GLY A 166 -7.19 25.86 -10.23
CA GLY A 166 -6.26 26.72 -9.51
C GLY A 166 -4.81 26.26 -9.65
N TYR A 167 -4.55 24.95 -9.50
CA TYR A 167 -3.21 24.40 -9.64
C TYR A 167 -2.72 24.34 -11.08
N ALA A 168 -3.60 24.12 -12.06
CA ALA A 168 -3.26 24.23 -13.47
C ALA A 168 -2.78 25.66 -13.83
N SER A 169 -3.35 26.70 -13.21
CA SER A 169 -2.95 28.08 -13.45
C SER A 169 -1.50 28.42 -13.03
N ILE A 170 -0.88 27.59 -12.21
CA ILE A 170 0.54 27.70 -11.83
C ILE A 170 1.42 26.64 -12.52
N GLY A 171 0.88 25.95 -13.54
CA GLY A 171 1.60 24.91 -14.27
C GLY A 171 1.62 23.53 -13.60
N TYR A 172 0.84 23.33 -12.52
CA TYR A 172 0.74 22.05 -11.84
C TYR A 172 -0.49 21.28 -12.31
N GLU A 173 -0.34 20.52 -13.39
CA GLU A 173 -1.39 19.68 -13.95
C GLU A 173 -1.23 18.22 -13.53
N ARG A 174 -2.20 17.68 -12.84
CA ARG A 174 -2.20 16.29 -12.33
C ARG A 174 -3.57 15.65 -12.49
N GLY A 175 -3.61 14.30 -12.39
CA GLY A 175 -4.83 13.52 -12.45
C GLY A 175 -5.73 13.69 -11.22
N ARG A 176 -6.96 13.19 -11.31
CA ARG A 176 -7.98 13.31 -10.25
C ARG A 176 -7.51 12.77 -8.89
N ASN A 177 -6.81 11.64 -8.86
CA ASN A 177 -6.36 11.02 -7.60
C ASN A 177 -5.41 11.94 -6.82
N ILE A 178 -4.51 12.63 -7.51
CA ILE A 178 -3.61 13.61 -6.89
C ILE A 178 -4.39 14.78 -6.29
N HIS A 179 -5.46 15.25 -6.95
CA HIS A 179 -6.30 16.33 -6.40
C HIS A 179 -7.11 15.86 -5.17
N VAL A 180 -7.44 14.57 -5.07
CA VAL A 180 -8.05 13.99 -3.86
C VAL A 180 -7.06 14.05 -2.68
N GLU A 181 -5.82 13.63 -2.88
CA GLU A 181 -4.78 13.69 -1.85
C GLU A 181 -4.40 15.14 -1.50
N LEU A 182 -4.32 15.99 -2.52
CA LEU A 182 -4.11 17.43 -2.35
C LEU A 182 -5.21 18.06 -1.48
N ASN A 183 -6.47 17.73 -1.72
CA ASN A 183 -7.58 18.22 -0.91
C ASN A 183 -7.43 17.81 0.56
N LYS A 184 -7.10 16.54 0.84
CA LYS A 184 -6.86 16.07 2.21
C LYS A 184 -5.71 16.85 2.87
N PHE A 185 -4.61 17.05 2.17
CA PHE A 185 -3.48 17.83 2.66
C PHE A 185 -3.86 19.27 2.99
N LEU A 186 -4.53 19.97 2.06
CA LEU A 186 -4.91 21.36 2.23
C LEU A 186 -5.89 21.56 3.40
N VAL A 187 -6.80 20.60 3.62
CA VAL A 187 -7.69 20.61 4.80
C VAL A 187 -6.90 20.38 6.08
N ASN A 188 -6.00 19.41 6.10
CA ASN A 188 -5.18 19.11 7.28
C ASN A 188 -4.27 20.27 7.67
N LYS A 189 -3.71 20.96 6.69
CA LYS A 189 -2.88 22.17 6.88
C LYS A 189 -3.69 23.45 7.06
N ARG A 190 -5.01 23.36 7.10
CA ARG A 190 -5.94 24.50 7.22
C ARG A 190 -5.76 25.57 6.12
N MET A 191 -5.20 25.19 4.98
CA MET A 191 -5.09 26.07 3.80
C MET A 191 -6.46 26.30 3.15
N ILE A 192 -7.33 25.30 3.22
CA ILE A 192 -8.76 25.43 2.98
C ILE A 192 -9.51 25.03 4.25
N VAL A 193 -10.56 25.75 4.58
CA VAL A 193 -11.35 25.54 5.79
C VAL A 193 -12.81 25.34 5.44
N LYS A 194 -13.48 24.53 6.24
CA LYS A 194 -14.91 24.30 6.09
C LYS A 194 -15.70 25.52 6.55
N GLU A 195 -16.63 25.97 5.73
CA GLU A 195 -17.57 27.02 6.04
C GLU A 195 -18.98 26.55 5.71
N GLY A 196 -19.78 26.24 6.73
CA GLY A 196 -21.09 25.61 6.56
C GLY A 196 -20.99 24.24 5.85
N LYS A 197 -21.63 24.14 4.67
CA LYS A 197 -21.58 22.94 3.80
C LYS A 197 -20.53 23.03 2.68
N GLY A 198 -19.72 24.10 2.65
CA GLY A 198 -18.71 24.35 1.64
C GLY A 198 -17.29 24.44 2.21
N TYR A 199 -16.36 24.78 1.35
CA TYR A 199 -14.96 25.04 1.67
C TYR A 199 -14.53 26.37 1.06
N ARG A 200 -13.69 27.11 1.79
CA ARG A 200 -13.06 28.33 1.30
C ARG A 200 -11.55 28.31 1.49
N TYR A 201 -10.85 29.09 0.73
CA TYR A 201 -9.46 29.39 0.95
C TYR A 201 -9.25 30.16 2.26
N ASN A 202 -8.23 29.80 3.01
CA ASN A 202 -7.83 30.47 4.24
C ASN A 202 -6.49 31.20 4.00
N PRO A 203 -6.49 32.53 3.82
CA PRO A 203 -5.24 33.28 3.57
C PRO A 203 -4.32 33.35 4.80
N ASP A 204 -4.86 33.12 6.00
CA ASP A 204 -4.15 33.23 7.28
C ASP A 204 -3.49 31.92 7.73
N PHE A 205 -3.36 30.92 6.82
CA PHE A 205 -2.69 29.67 7.18
C PHE A 205 -1.18 29.88 7.31
N HIS A 206 -0.57 29.10 8.18
CA HIS A 206 0.88 28.98 8.31
C HIS A 206 1.30 27.57 7.86
N TYR A 207 2.37 27.49 7.01
CA TYR A 207 2.86 26.26 6.39
C TYR A 207 3.60 25.36 7.37
#